data_041bff480e7f6ffd738133abb45f4e21
#
_entry.id   041bff480e7f6ffd738133abb45f4e21
#
_cell.length_a   1.000
_cell.length_b   1.000
_cell.length_c   1.000
_cell.angle_alpha   90.00
_cell.angle_beta   90.00
_cell.angle_gamma   90.00
#
_symmetry.space_group_name_H-M   'P 1'
#
loop_
_entity.id
_entity.type
_entity.pdbx_description
1 polymer ?
#
loop_
_entity_poly.entity_id
_entity_poly.type
_entity_poly.pdbx_seq_one_letter_code
_entity_poly.pdbx_strand_id
1 'polypeptide(L)'
;MKRFILALVFVASAAWAADAQIIKSYEKPTDKEFKAAVKTVLKSTTCFDADLTPRIEAMNVIQREFNNYSNESWNNFYDRNWDWVGIADMELNGTLYYYRQSFNKVRNEIKKTKVAQGTVAIWSLYNMGYIVKTPSHTFGIDITHKHIEEIAKDLEFVLVTHKHGDHANHHVYNQLALGESKIIAGYKLAKPVVWQGKLLDWEYVDVVDRIQIGNITVDCKRVDHNRHEWGKNLVTTYEIDCGVDTGHAVIFHTGDANNYEQLSVSQKPDFFIFHLAVGLKIQQAIDKIQPEYAVFSHAWELGHSALKWRWTIDDVLTRVNAIENFDKKHLLWPCWGDKIVYTKATKTLSSK
;
A
#
# COMPACT_ATOMS: atom_id res chain seq x y z
N MET A 1 -11.68 -53.15 0.52
CA MET A 1 -10.67 -52.57 -0.43
C MET A 1 -11.23 -51.72 -1.56
N LYS A 2 -12.54 -51.49 -1.73
CA LYS A 2 -13.11 -50.66 -2.84
C LYS A 2 -13.38 -49.17 -2.47
N ARG A 3 -13.26 -48.78 -1.21
CA ARG A 3 -13.53 -47.40 -0.78
C ARG A 3 -12.30 -46.48 -0.77
N PHE A 4 -11.07 -47.01 -0.86
CA PHE A 4 -9.84 -46.21 -0.86
C PHE A 4 -9.42 -45.69 -2.24
N ILE A 5 -9.89 -46.36 -3.32
CA ILE A 5 -9.51 -45.97 -4.70
C ILE A 5 -10.32 -44.75 -5.18
N LEU A 6 -11.56 -44.56 -4.65
CA LEU A 6 -12.39 -43.42 -5.06
C LEU A 6 -11.89 -42.08 -4.48
N ALA A 7 -11.26 -42.08 -3.30
CA ALA A 7 -10.72 -40.87 -2.68
C ALA A 7 -9.46 -40.34 -3.38
N LEU A 8 -8.62 -41.25 -3.91
CA LEU A 8 -7.39 -40.87 -4.62
C LEU A 8 -7.68 -40.25 -6.01
N VAL A 9 -8.75 -40.67 -6.68
CA VAL A 9 -9.12 -40.11 -7.99
C VAL A 9 -9.68 -38.70 -7.85
N PHE A 10 -10.39 -38.38 -6.76
CA PHE A 10 -10.93 -37.04 -6.51
C PHE A 10 -9.84 -36.03 -6.11
N VAL A 11 -8.81 -36.45 -5.38
CA VAL A 11 -7.68 -35.57 -5.03
C VAL A 11 -6.82 -35.27 -6.25
N ALA A 12 -6.60 -36.25 -7.13
CA ALA A 12 -5.85 -36.02 -8.36
C ALA A 12 -6.58 -35.10 -9.35
N SER A 13 -7.92 -35.20 -9.45
CA SER A 13 -8.70 -34.31 -10.32
C SER A 13 -8.79 -32.88 -9.80
N ALA A 14 -8.81 -32.68 -8.48
CA ALA A 14 -8.78 -31.35 -7.88
C ALA A 14 -7.42 -30.67 -8.06
N ALA A 15 -6.31 -31.42 -7.93
CA ALA A 15 -4.97 -30.90 -8.18
C ALA A 15 -4.78 -30.52 -9.67
N TRP A 16 -5.27 -31.33 -10.59
CA TRP A 16 -5.22 -31.01 -12.04
C TRP A 16 -6.09 -29.80 -12.41
N ALA A 17 -7.23 -29.64 -11.78
CA ALA A 17 -8.07 -28.47 -12.01
C ALA A 17 -7.46 -27.19 -11.44
N ALA A 18 -6.77 -27.29 -10.31
CA ALA A 18 -6.04 -26.16 -9.73
C ALA A 18 -4.84 -25.76 -10.61
N ASP A 19 -4.06 -26.72 -11.11
CA ASP A 19 -2.94 -26.46 -12.00
C ASP A 19 -3.40 -25.89 -13.35
N ALA A 20 -4.50 -26.38 -13.92
CA ALA A 20 -5.07 -25.84 -15.15
C ALA A 20 -5.65 -24.42 -14.96
N GLN A 21 -6.15 -24.09 -13.78
CA GLN A 21 -6.63 -22.75 -13.46
C GLN A 21 -5.49 -21.77 -13.23
N ILE A 22 -4.40 -22.21 -12.58
CA ILE A 22 -3.16 -21.45 -12.43
C ILE A 22 -2.55 -21.11 -13.80
N ILE A 23 -2.47 -22.08 -14.71
CA ILE A 23 -1.90 -21.83 -16.06
C ILE A 23 -2.72 -20.78 -16.82
N LYS A 24 -4.05 -20.81 -16.74
CA LYS A 24 -4.90 -19.77 -17.37
C LYS A 24 -4.74 -18.39 -16.73
N SER A 25 -4.41 -18.30 -15.45
CA SER A 25 -4.22 -17.02 -14.77
C SER A 25 -2.94 -16.28 -15.17
N TYR A 26 -2.00 -16.95 -15.85
CA TYR A 26 -0.74 -16.36 -16.31
C TYR A 26 -0.75 -15.98 -17.80
N GLU A 27 -1.82 -16.23 -18.52
CA GLU A 27 -1.93 -15.79 -19.91
C GLU A 27 -1.94 -14.26 -19.98
N LYS A 28 -1.00 -13.71 -20.74
CA LYS A 28 -0.89 -12.26 -20.93
C LYS A 28 -2.16 -11.71 -21.61
N PRO A 29 -2.81 -10.68 -21.04
CA PRO A 29 -3.97 -10.08 -21.68
C PRO A 29 -3.59 -9.33 -22.96
N THR A 30 -4.54 -9.13 -23.87
CA THR A 30 -4.35 -8.22 -24.99
C THR A 30 -4.28 -6.77 -24.49
N ASP A 31 -3.59 -5.89 -25.22
CA ASP A 31 -3.48 -4.46 -24.88
C ASP A 31 -4.85 -3.81 -24.68
N LYS A 32 -5.86 -4.20 -25.47
CA LYS A 32 -7.21 -3.66 -25.37
C LYS A 32 -7.88 -4.07 -24.06
N GLU A 33 -7.80 -5.35 -23.69
CA GLU A 33 -8.34 -5.86 -22.42
C GLU A 33 -7.65 -5.21 -21.23
N PHE A 34 -6.31 -5.14 -21.29
CA PHE A 34 -5.52 -4.54 -20.22
C PHE A 34 -5.86 -3.06 -20.02
N LYS A 35 -5.88 -2.24 -21.07
CA LYS A 35 -6.23 -0.82 -20.98
C LYS A 35 -7.68 -0.59 -20.51
N ALA A 36 -8.60 -1.47 -20.91
CA ALA A 36 -9.98 -1.44 -20.40
C ALA A 36 -10.02 -1.74 -18.90
N ALA A 37 -9.29 -2.76 -18.44
CA ALA A 37 -9.19 -3.11 -17.02
C ALA A 37 -8.58 -1.97 -16.18
N VAL A 38 -7.48 -1.38 -16.65
CA VAL A 38 -6.87 -0.18 -16.01
C VAL A 38 -7.87 0.97 -15.89
N LYS A 39 -8.64 1.25 -16.95
CA LYS A 39 -9.70 2.27 -16.92
C LYS A 39 -10.77 1.94 -15.88
N THR A 40 -11.19 0.67 -15.80
CA THR A 40 -12.20 0.22 -14.83
C THR A 40 -11.72 0.47 -13.41
N VAL A 41 -10.51 0.00 -13.05
CA VAL A 41 -9.95 0.17 -11.70
C VAL A 41 -9.73 1.64 -11.37
N LEU A 42 -9.15 2.43 -12.26
CA LEU A 42 -8.76 3.80 -11.94
C LEU A 42 -9.91 4.83 -12.03
N LYS A 43 -10.98 4.55 -12.79
CA LYS A 43 -11.99 5.57 -13.10
C LYS A 43 -13.44 5.17 -12.84
N SER A 44 -13.75 3.88 -12.83
CA SER A 44 -15.13 3.40 -12.86
C SER A 44 -15.56 2.66 -11.59
N THR A 45 -14.62 2.23 -10.77
CA THR A 45 -14.86 1.46 -9.54
C THR A 45 -14.03 2.00 -8.37
N THR A 46 -14.45 1.67 -7.14
CA THR A 46 -13.73 1.96 -5.90
C THR A 46 -13.53 0.68 -5.09
N CYS A 47 -12.63 0.70 -4.10
CA CYS A 47 -12.43 -0.43 -3.20
C CYS A 47 -13.53 -0.58 -2.13
N PHE A 48 -14.56 0.28 -2.16
CA PHE A 48 -15.71 0.28 -1.26
C PHE A 48 -17.05 0.27 -2.00
N ASP A 49 -17.08 -0.06 -3.28
CA ASP A 49 -18.33 -0.27 -4.03
C ASP A 49 -19.11 -1.45 -3.42
N ALA A 50 -20.43 -1.35 -3.45
CA ALA A 50 -21.31 -2.41 -2.93
C ALA A 50 -21.18 -3.72 -3.73
N ASP A 51 -20.93 -3.63 -5.03
CA ASP A 51 -20.57 -4.75 -5.90
C ASP A 51 -19.14 -4.58 -6.40
N LEU A 52 -18.24 -5.41 -5.91
CA LEU A 52 -16.84 -5.43 -6.28
C LEU A 52 -16.53 -6.34 -7.49
N THR A 53 -17.51 -7.06 -8.03
CA THR A 53 -17.30 -8.02 -9.13
C THR A 53 -16.62 -7.38 -10.34
N PRO A 54 -17.08 -6.23 -10.90
CA PRO A 54 -16.42 -5.62 -12.04
C PRO A 54 -14.98 -5.18 -11.75
N ARG A 55 -14.72 -4.80 -10.50
CA ARG A 55 -13.37 -4.42 -10.04
C ARG A 55 -12.46 -5.65 -9.94
N ILE A 56 -12.92 -6.74 -9.33
CA ILE A 56 -12.16 -8.00 -9.20
C ILE A 56 -11.79 -8.54 -10.57
N GLU A 57 -12.74 -8.57 -11.51
CA GLU A 57 -12.49 -9.00 -12.89
C GLU A 57 -11.40 -8.15 -13.55
N ALA A 58 -11.47 -6.83 -13.44
CA ALA A 58 -10.47 -5.92 -13.98
C ALA A 58 -9.09 -6.11 -13.30
N MET A 59 -9.07 -6.29 -11.97
CA MET A 59 -7.84 -6.54 -11.23
C MET A 59 -7.18 -7.86 -11.64
N ASN A 60 -7.96 -8.91 -11.90
CA ASN A 60 -7.44 -10.18 -12.41
C ASN A 60 -6.79 -10.03 -13.81
N VAL A 61 -7.34 -9.16 -14.67
CA VAL A 61 -6.70 -8.85 -15.96
C VAL A 61 -5.36 -8.14 -15.74
N ILE A 62 -5.31 -7.15 -14.85
CA ILE A 62 -4.07 -6.43 -14.50
C ILE A 62 -3.04 -7.40 -13.92
N GLN A 63 -3.46 -8.28 -13.01
CA GLN A 63 -2.58 -9.29 -12.42
C GLN A 63 -1.95 -10.21 -13.45
N ARG A 64 -2.69 -10.64 -14.48
CA ARG A 64 -2.12 -11.47 -15.56
C ARG A 64 -0.96 -10.76 -16.27
N GLU A 65 -1.06 -9.46 -16.49
CA GLU A 65 0.06 -8.66 -17.01
C GLU A 65 1.23 -8.64 -16.04
N PHE A 66 0.98 -8.41 -14.74
CA PHE A 66 2.02 -8.41 -13.72
C PHE A 66 2.73 -9.76 -13.57
N ASN A 67 2.00 -10.87 -13.70
CA ASN A 67 2.58 -12.21 -13.64
C ASN A 67 3.58 -12.48 -14.77
N ASN A 68 3.43 -11.78 -15.91
CA ASN A 68 4.35 -11.85 -17.04
C ASN A 68 5.52 -10.85 -16.93
N TYR A 69 5.56 -10.01 -15.91
CA TYR A 69 6.63 -9.04 -15.68
C TYR A 69 7.65 -9.59 -14.69
N SER A 70 8.91 -9.76 -15.12
CA SER A 70 9.94 -10.39 -14.28
C SER A 70 10.44 -9.45 -13.18
N ASN A 71 10.95 -10.04 -12.08
CA ASN A 71 11.64 -9.29 -11.04
C ASN A 71 12.87 -8.57 -11.57
N GLU A 72 13.60 -9.21 -12.48
CA GLU A 72 14.78 -8.61 -13.10
C GLU A 72 14.41 -7.35 -13.88
N SER A 73 13.32 -7.40 -14.66
CA SER A 73 12.79 -6.23 -15.37
C SER A 73 12.40 -5.12 -14.40
N TRP A 74 11.74 -5.46 -13.28
CA TRP A 74 11.40 -4.47 -12.25
C TRP A 74 12.63 -3.87 -11.60
N ASN A 75 13.61 -4.69 -11.17
CA ASN A 75 14.82 -4.22 -10.53
C ASN A 75 15.67 -3.37 -11.49
N ASN A 76 15.73 -3.74 -12.77
CA ASN A 76 16.38 -2.91 -13.78
C ASN A 76 15.69 -1.56 -13.96
N PHE A 77 14.37 -1.53 -13.99
CA PHE A 77 13.62 -0.29 -14.05
C PHE A 77 13.76 0.53 -12.77
N TYR A 78 13.61 -0.11 -11.61
CA TYR A 78 13.51 0.57 -10.33
C TYR A 78 14.87 1.01 -9.78
N ASP A 79 15.88 0.12 -9.79
CA ASP A 79 17.17 0.36 -9.15
C ASP A 79 18.22 0.95 -10.10
N ARG A 80 18.26 0.51 -11.38
CA ARG A 80 19.36 0.84 -12.28
C ARG A 80 19.09 2.06 -13.17
N ASN A 81 17.85 2.35 -13.49
CA ASN A 81 17.46 3.42 -14.40
C ASN A 81 16.79 4.58 -13.66
N TRP A 82 17.26 4.89 -12.44
CA TRP A 82 16.63 5.93 -11.63
C TRP A 82 16.63 7.30 -12.31
N ASP A 83 17.75 7.65 -12.94
CA ASP A 83 17.91 8.97 -13.56
C ASP A 83 17.24 9.09 -14.95
N TRP A 84 16.81 7.98 -15.53
CA TRP A 84 16.20 8.00 -16.85
C TRP A 84 15.17 6.90 -17.03
N VAL A 85 13.92 7.30 -17.13
CA VAL A 85 12.82 6.42 -17.51
C VAL A 85 12.28 6.92 -18.84
N GLY A 86 12.60 6.23 -19.91
CA GLY A 86 12.05 6.54 -21.23
C GLY A 86 10.53 6.43 -21.21
N ILE A 87 9.82 7.48 -21.62
CA ILE A 87 8.35 7.49 -21.73
C ILE A 87 7.90 6.33 -22.63
N ALA A 88 8.67 5.99 -23.65
CA ALA A 88 8.40 4.88 -24.57
C ALA A 88 8.35 3.52 -23.85
N ASP A 89 9.26 3.26 -22.91
CA ASP A 89 9.27 1.96 -22.19
C ASP A 89 8.04 1.80 -21.28
N MET A 90 7.52 2.89 -20.74
CA MET A 90 6.29 2.88 -19.95
C MET A 90 5.03 2.69 -20.77
N GLU A 91 5.04 3.11 -22.04
CA GLU A 91 3.89 2.92 -22.94
C GLU A 91 3.85 1.51 -23.54
N LEU A 92 5.01 0.87 -23.73
CA LEU A 92 5.14 -0.46 -24.32
C LEU A 92 4.97 -1.60 -23.32
N ASN A 93 5.16 -1.34 -22.02
CA ASN A 93 5.03 -2.35 -20.97
C ASN A 93 3.77 -2.11 -20.13
N GLY A 94 2.83 -3.05 -20.16
CA GLY A 94 1.56 -2.92 -19.45
C GLY A 94 1.71 -2.70 -17.94
N THR A 95 2.66 -3.37 -17.30
CA THR A 95 2.93 -3.20 -15.86
C THR A 95 3.38 -1.77 -15.55
N LEU A 96 4.35 -1.25 -16.31
CA LEU A 96 4.84 0.11 -16.16
C LEU A 96 3.80 1.16 -16.56
N TYR A 97 2.96 0.83 -17.55
CA TYR A 97 1.82 1.67 -17.90
C TYR A 97 0.85 1.85 -16.73
N TYR A 98 0.42 0.76 -16.06
CA TYR A 98 -0.45 0.87 -14.90
C TYR A 98 0.22 1.62 -13.74
N TYR A 99 1.48 1.31 -13.44
CA TYR A 99 2.28 1.99 -12.43
C TYR A 99 2.30 3.51 -12.66
N ARG A 100 2.51 3.95 -13.91
CA ARG A 100 2.51 5.35 -14.30
C ARG A 100 1.11 5.98 -14.30
N GLN A 101 0.09 5.29 -14.81
CA GLN A 101 -1.28 5.82 -14.88
C GLN A 101 -1.90 5.99 -13.49
N SER A 102 -1.67 5.06 -12.57
CA SER A 102 -2.10 5.17 -11.19
C SER A 102 -1.48 6.39 -10.50
N PHE A 103 -0.18 6.61 -10.70
CA PHE A 103 0.52 7.78 -10.19
C PHE A 103 0.01 9.09 -10.82
N ASN A 104 -0.17 9.13 -12.13
CA ASN A 104 -0.70 10.31 -12.83
C ASN A 104 -2.07 10.73 -12.27
N LYS A 105 -2.94 9.75 -11.97
CA LYS A 105 -4.23 10.01 -11.34
C LYS A 105 -4.03 10.66 -9.97
N VAL A 106 -3.22 10.06 -9.09
CA VAL A 106 -2.94 10.59 -7.75
C VAL A 106 -2.35 12.00 -7.83
N ARG A 107 -1.30 12.22 -8.64
CA ARG A 107 -0.69 13.53 -8.86
C ARG A 107 -1.70 14.62 -9.26
N ASN A 108 -2.60 14.27 -10.18
CA ASN A 108 -3.61 15.22 -10.66
C ASN A 108 -4.69 15.48 -9.60
N GLU A 109 -5.05 14.48 -8.82
CA GLU A 109 -6.08 14.60 -7.79
C GLU A 109 -5.60 15.35 -6.55
N ILE A 110 -4.37 15.11 -6.07
CA ILE A 110 -3.81 15.81 -4.91
C ILE A 110 -3.91 17.33 -5.10
N LYS A 111 -3.55 17.83 -6.30
CA LYS A 111 -3.56 19.25 -6.63
C LYS A 111 -4.98 19.83 -6.70
N LYS A 112 -5.95 19.03 -7.13
CA LYS A 112 -7.33 19.47 -7.38
C LYS A 112 -8.26 19.25 -6.19
N THR A 113 -8.00 18.24 -5.38
CA THR A 113 -8.88 17.87 -4.25
C THR A 113 -8.78 18.93 -3.15
N LYS A 114 -9.91 19.59 -2.90
CA LYS A 114 -10.10 20.42 -1.70
C LYS A 114 -10.76 19.54 -0.65
N VAL A 115 -10.04 19.28 0.44
CA VAL A 115 -10.55 18.48 1.56
C VAL A 115 -11.40 19.39 2.44
N ALA A 116 -12.65 19.00 2.69
CA ALA A 116 -13.57 19.76 3.54
C ALA A 116 -13.27 19.54 5.03
N GLN A 117 -13.68 20.46 5.89
CA GLN A 117 -13.66 20.27 7.33
C GLN A 117 -14.41 18.99 7.75
N GLY A 118 -13.84 18.23 8.67
CA GLY A 118 -14.40 16.96 9.12
C GLY A 118 -14.11 15.78 8.19
N THR A 119 -13.27 15.97 7.16
CA THR A 119 -12.90 14.93 6.21
C THR A 119 -11.39 14.73 6.09
N VAL A 120 -10.99 13.55 5.61
CA VAL A 120 -9.61 13.24 5.19
C VAL A 120 -9.65 12.51 3.85
N ALA A 121 -8.71 12.83 2.96
CA ALA A 121 -8.53 12.13 1.69
C ALA A 121 -7.25 11.28 1.73
N ILE A 122 -7.34 10.02 1.31
CA ILE A 122 -6.26 9.04 1.33
C ILE A 122 -6.11 8.47 -0.07
N TRP A 123 -4.89 8.48 -0.62
CA TRP A 123 -4.56 7.83 -1.88
C TRP A 123 -3.59 6.68 -1.65
N SER A 124 -3.87 5.54 -2.26
CA SER A 124 -2.95 4.42 -2.32
C SER A 124 -1.96 4.60 -3.47
N LEU A 125 -0.69 4.39 -3.19
CA LEU A 125 0.39 4.31 -4.16
C LEU A 125 0.95 2.87 -4.23
N TYR A 126 2.11 2.73 -4.91
CA TYR A 126 2.82 1.47 -5.00
C TYR A 126 3.13 0.92 -3.61
N ASN A 127 2.95 -0.39 -3.46
CA ASN A 127 3.23 -1.17 -2.26
C ASN A 127 2.38 -0.73 -1.04
N MET A 128 2.99 -0.29 0.05
CA MET A 128 2.32 0.29 1.22
C MET A 128 2.39 1.81 1.26
N GLY A 129 2.69 2.43 0.12
CA GLY A 129 2.73 3.88 0.01
C GLY A 129 1.35 4.52 0.06
N TYR A 130 1.17 5.51 0.91
CA TYR A 130 -0.06 6.29 1.00
C TYR A 130 0.24 7.79 1.00
N ILE A 131 -0.66 8.56 0.41
CA ILE A 131 -0.71 10.00 0.59
C ILE A 131 -1.99 10.34 1.32
N VAL A 132 -1.87 11.17 2.33
CA VAL A 132 -2.98 11.65 3.16
C VAL A 132 -3.06 13.16 3.02
N LYS A 133 -4.27 13.65 2.79
CA LYS A 133 -4.55 15.10 2.74
C LYS A 133 -5.69 15.42 3.69
N THR A 134 -5.44 16.37 4.58
CA THR A 134 -6.41 17.00 5.48
C THR A 134 -6.79 18.38 4.93
N PRO A 135 -7.68 19.13 5.54
CA PRO A 135 -7.93 20.54 5.16
C PRO A 135 -6.68 21.40 5.22
N SER A 136 -5.72 21.13 6.13
CA SER A 136 -4.52 21.96 6.35
C SER A 136 -3.21 21.30 5.99
N HIS A 137 -3.11 19.98 5.86
CA HIS A 137 -1.86 19.26 5.65
C HIS A 137 -1.93 18.25 4.50
N THR A 138 -0.78 17.99 3.86
CA THR A 138 -0.61 16.86 2.92
C THR A 138 0.69 16.14 3.24
N PHE A 139 0.63 14.84 3.50
CA PHE A 139 1.80 14.05 3.88
C PHE A 139 1.76 12.64 3.29
N GLY A 140 2.90 11.97 3.35
CA GLY A 140 3.06 10.61 2.86
C GLY A 140 3.41 9.60 3.96
N ILE A 141 3.17 8.32 3.65
CA ILE A 141 3.59 7.17 4.46
C ILE A 141 4.20 6.15 3.50
N ASP A 142 5.40 5.63 3.80
CA ASP A 142 6.10 4.58 3.05
C ASP A 142 6.13 4.80 1.53
N ILE A 143 6.34 6.04 1.09
CA ILE A 143 6.35 6.35 -0.33
C ILE A 143 7.67 5.90 -0.95
N THR A 144 7.57 4.99 -1.92
CA THR A 144 8.71 4.48 -2.70
C THR A 144 8.49 4.64 -4.22
N HIS A 145 7.52 5.46 -4.61
CA HIS A 145 7.17 5.62 -6.02
C HIS A 145 8.23 6.41 -6.80
N LYS A 146 8.70 5.84 -7.93
CA LYS A 146 9.82 6.36 -8.72
C LYS A 146 9.62 7.78 -9.27
N HIS A 147 8.38 8.20 -9.49
CA HIS A 147 8.04 9.53 -10.02
C HIS A 147 7.67 10.55 -8.93
N ILE A 148 8.15 10.34 -7.71
CA ILE A 148 7.76 11.16 -6.56
C ILE A 148 8.17 12.64 -6.71
N GLU A 149 9.21 12.94 -7.49
CA GLU A 149 9.69 14.30 -7.76
C GLU A 149 8.59 15.21 -8.33
N GLU A 150 7.58 14.62 -9.02
CA GLU A 150 6.49 15.40 -9.61
C GLU A 150 5.48 15.95 -8.58
N ILE A 151 5.50 15.41 -7.35
CA ILE A 151 4.62 15.82 -6.25
C ILE A 151 5.36 16.07 -4.93
N ALA A 152 6.69 16.00 -4.92
CA ALA A 152 7.48 16.17 -3.71
C ALA A 152 7.19 17.51 -3.00
N LYS A 153 6.96 18.58 -3.77
CA LYS A 153 6.62 19.92 -3.24
C LYS A 153 5.19 20.01 -2.66
N ASP A 154 4.35 19.04 -2.97
CA ASP A 154 2.98 19.00 -2.45
C ASP A 154 2.90 18.28 -1.09
N LEU A 155 4.01 17.66 -0.64
CA LEU A 155 4.10 16.89 0.61
C LEU A 155 4.92 17.63 1.66
N GLU A 156 4.35 17.89 2.81
CA GLU A 156 5.02 18.55 3.92
C GLU A 156 5.99 17.61 4.65
N PHE A 157 5.58 16.36 4.85
CA PHE A 157 6.42 15.35 5.47
C PHE A 157 6.07 13.94 4.96
N VAL A 158 6.97 13.00 5.19
CA VAL A 158 6.76 11.58 4.91
C VAL A 158 7.22 10.75 6.10
N LEU A 159 6.35 9.87 6.58
CA LEU A 159 6.62 8.88 7.60
C LEU A 159 7.16 7.60 6.95
N VAL A 160 8.22 7.02 7.52
CA VAL A 160 8.84 5.79 7.00
C VAL A 160 8.89 4.74 8.09
N THR A 161 8.23 3.60 7.85
CA THR A 161 8.07 2.56 8.85
C THR A 161 9.36 1.79 9.12
N HIS A 162 10.11 1.41 8.08
CA HIS A 162 11.35 0.65 8.25
C HIS A 162 12.24 0.72 6.99
N LYS A 163 13.44 0.13 7.07
CA LYS A 163 14.54 0.29 6.12
C LYS A 163 14.50 -0.65 4.88
N HIS A 164 13.50 -1.49 4.71
CA HIS A 164 13.42 -2.34 3.52
C HIS A 164 13.19 -1.52 2.26
N GLY A 165 13.78 -1.94 1.14
CA GLY A 165 13.83 -1.15 -0.10
C GLY A 165 12.47 -0.84 -0.72
N ASP A 166 11.47 -1.62 -0.39
CA ASP A 166 10.08 -1.46 -0.80
C ASP A 166 9.27 -0.51 0.12
N HIS A 167 9.85 -0.05 1.25
CA HIS A 167 9.32 1.00 2.14
C HIS A 167 10.25 2.20 2.21
N ALA A 168 11.55 2.00 1.96
CA ALA A 168 12.59 2.97 2.14
C ALA A 168 13.54 3.00 0.93
N ASN A 169 13.47 4.03 0.10
CA ASN A 169 14.34 4.20 -1.05
C ASN A 169 15.05 5.55 -0.99
N HIS A 170 16.39 5.52 -0.97
CA HIS A 170 17.20 6.73 -0.82
C HIS A 170 17.04 7.71 -2.01
N HIS A 171 16.81 7.24 -3.23
CA HIS A 171 16.54 8.12 -4.38
C HIS A 171 15.21 8.86 -4.21
N VAL A 172 14.16 8.16 -3.74
CA VAL A 172 12.86 8.79 -3.42
C VAL A 172 13.02 9.84 -2.35
N TYR A 173 13.78 9.54 -1.28
CA TYR A 173 14.00 10.48 -0.19
C TYR A 173 14.79 11.71 -0.63
N ASN A 174 15.78 11.52 -1.51
CA ASN A 174 16.49 12.65 -2.10
C ASN A 174 15.52 13.58 -2.85
N GLN A 175 14.61 13.03 -3.65
CA GLN A 175 13.61 13.83 -4.38
C GLN A 175 12.63 14.54 -3.44
N LEU A 176 12.16 13.84 -2.39
CA LEU A 176 11.30 14.42 -1.38
C LEU A 176 11.99 15.58 -0.65
N ALA A 177 13.23 15.38 -0.21
CA ALA A 177 13.99 16.42 0.48
C ALA A 177 14.33 17.61 -0.43
N LEU A 178 14.60 17.39 -1.72
CA LEU A 178 14.72 18.47 -2.71
C LEU A 178 13.42 19.25 -2.89
N GLY A 179 12.28 18.59 -2.72
CA GLY A 179 10.94 19.19 -2.67
C GLY A 179 10.61 19.85 -1.33
N GLU A 180 11.56 19.85 -0.36
CA GLU A 180 11.40 20.38 0.99
C GLU A 180 10.48 19.57 1.91
N SER A 181 10.15 18.34 1.53
CA SER A 181 9.44 17.41 2.41
C SER A 181 10.34 16.97 3.56
N LYS A 182 9.81 16.99 4.78
CA LYS A 182 10.50 16.45 5.96
C LYS A 182 10.39 14.93 5.98
N ILE A 183 11.51 14.22 6.10
CA ILE A 183 11.52 12.76 6.23
C ILE A 183 11.60 12.37 7.71
N ILE A 184 10.67 11.57 8.18
CA ILE A 184 10.56 11.12 9.56
C ILE A 184 10.62 9.59 9.57
N ALA A 185 11.66 9.04 10.20
CA ALA A 185 11.87 7.60 10.27
C ALA A 185 12.25 7.15 11.66
N GLY A 186 11.67 6.05 12.11
CA GLY A 186 11.99 5.41 13.40
C GLY A 186 13.31 4.64 13.43
N TYR A 187 14.20 4.85 12.47
CA TYR A 187 15.53 4.22 12.39
C TYR A 187 16.54 5.22 11.83
N LYS A 188 17.81 5.05 12.23
CA LYS A 188 18.87 5.91 11.70
C LYS A 188 19.05 5.62 10.21
N LEU A 189 18.61 6.57 9.39
CA LEU A 189 18.99 6.62 8.00
C LEU A 189 20.50 6.81 7.89
N ALA A 190 21.12 6.23 6.87
CA ALA A 190 22.54 6.44 6.61
C ALA A 190 22.84 7.96 6.55
N LYS A 191 24.09 8.33 6.89
CA LYS A 191 24.59 9.69 7.02
C LYS A 191 24.01 10.67 6.00
N PRO A 192 23.89 11.96 6.36
CA PRO A 192 23.45 13.01 5.44
C PRO A 192 24.15 12.88 4.09
N VAL A 193 23.38 12.90 3.02
CA VAL A 193 23.89 12.78 1.65
C VAL A 193 23.92 14.18 1.03
N VAL A 194 25.04 14.56 0.44
CA VAL A 194 25.08 15.76 -0.41
C VAL A 194 24.57 15.36 -1.79
N TRP A 195 23.44 15.90 -2.18
CA TRP A 195 22.83 15.66 -3.48
C TRP A 195 22.62 17.02 -4.18
N GLN A 196 23.11 17.14 -5.41
CA GLN A 196 23.04 18.40 -6.19
C GLN A 196 23.51 19.65 -5.38
N GLY A 197 24.55 19.48 -4.54
CA GLY A 197 25.11 20.55 -3.72
C GLY A 197 24.30 20.93 -2.47
N LYS A 198 23.18 20.27 -2.20
CA LYS A 198 22.38 20.47 -0.99
C LYS A 198 22.63 19.32 0.00
N LEU A 199 22.94 19.65 1.25
CA LEU A 199 22.96 18.68 2.34
C LEU A 199 21.53 18.28 2.65
N LEU A 200 21.22 16.99 2.48
CA LEU A 200 19.90 16.43 2.81
C LEU A 200 19.98 15.86 4.22
N ASP A 201 19.29 16.47 5.13
CA ASP A 201 19.15 16.01 6.50
C ASP A 201 17.83 15.27 6.70
N TRP A 202 17.90 14.16 7.45
CA TRP A 202 16.76 13.31 7.75
C TRP A 202 16.43 13.43 9.23
N GLU A 203 15.19 13.65 9.57
CA GLU A 203 14.80 13.62 10.97
C GLU A 203 14.67 12.16 11.44
N TYR A 204 15.49 11.82 12.44
CA TYR A 204 15.36 10.58 13.17
C TYR A 204 14.41 10.80 14.35
N VAL A 205 13.39 9.96 14.43
CA VAL A 205 12.47 9.94 15.55
C VAL A 205 12.78 8.72 16.39
N ASP A 206 13.09 8.91 17.67
CA ASP A 206 13.28 7.78 18.56
C ASP A 206 11.94 7.10 18.87
N VAL A 207 12.01 5.91 19.36
CA VAL A 207 11.07 4.81 19.32
C VAL A 207 9.77 4.99 20.13
N VAL A 208 9.66 6.00 20.96
CA VAL A 208 8.55 6.21 21.90
C VAL A 208 8.05 7.64 21.81
N ASP A 209 8.35 8.31 20.71
CA ASP A 209 8.07 9.72 20.60
C ASP A 209 6.68 9.99 20.04
N ARG A 210 6.01 10.90 20.67
CA ARG A 210 4.87 11.60 20.11
C ARG A 210 5.39 12.81 19.34
N ILE A 211 5.06 12.87 18.06
CA ILE A 211 5.42 13.97 17.18
C ILE A 211 4.20 14.84 16.94
N GLN A 212 4.40 16.16 16.98
CA GLN A 212 3.38 17.13 16.64
C GLN A 212 3.79 17.90 15.38
N ILE A 213 2.94 17.89 14.35
CA ILE A 213 3.14 18.65 13.10
C ILE A 213 1.86 19.44 12.84
N GLY A 214 1.90 20.75 13.12
CA GLY A 214 0.68 21.55 13.09
C GLY A 214 -0.38 20.98 14.05
N ASN A 215 -1.55 20.63 13.52
CA ASN A 215 -2.61 19.99 14.29
C ASN A 215 -2.60 18.43 14.22
N ILE A 216 -1.65 17.85 13.47
CA ILE A 216 -1.47 16.39 13.37
C ILE A 216 -0.63 15.88 14.54
N THR A 217 -1.08 14.82 15.18
CA THR A 217 -0.32 14.09 16.21
C THR A 217 0.01 12.70 15.72
N VAL A 218 1.28 12.28 15.84
CA VAL A 218 1.74 10.94 15.45
C VAL A 218 2.35 10.24 16.63
N ASP A 219 1.75 9.16 17.08
CA ASP A 219 2.31 8.27 18.08
C ASP A 219 3.09 7.15 17.41
N CYS A 220 4.36 7.00 17.75
CA CYS A 220 5.28 6.03 17.16
C CYS A 220 5.53 4.87 18.13
N LYS A 221 5.55 3.65 17.61
CA LYS A 221 5.91 2.47 18.39
C LYS A 221 6.68 1.46 17.54
N ARG A 222 7.78 0.90 18.07
CA ARG A 222 8.49 -0.19 17.42
C ARG A 222 7.87 -1.54 17.71
N VAL A 223 7.83 -2.35 16.66
CA VAL A 223 7.31 -3.71 16.70
C VAL A 223 8.19 -4.62 15.82
N ASP A 224 8.01 -5.93 15.97
CA ASP A 224 8.75 -6.92 15.20
C ASP A 224 8.26 -6.99 13.76
N HIS A 225 9.21 -7.11 12.82
CA HIS A 225 8.95 -7.43 11.41
C HIS A 225 8.79 -8.94 11.22
N ASN A 226 9.59 -9.75 11.94
CA ASN A 226 9.52 -11.20 11.94
C ASN A 226 10.07 -11.77 13.26
N ARG A 227 10.03 -13.09 13.38
CA ARG A 227 10.46 -13.80 14.60
C ARG A 227 11.98 -13.95 14.75
N HIS A 228 12.75 -13.61 13.72
CA HIS A 228 14.20 -13.66 13.76
C HIS A 228 14.78 -12.45 14.49
N GLU A 229 15.95 -12.59 15.09
CA GLU A 229 16.61 -11.52 15.85
C GLU A 229 16.79 -10.22 15.04
N TRP A 230 17.12 -10.35 13.75
CA TRP A 230 17.29 -9.18 12.88
C TRP A 230 15.99 -8.42 12.59
N GLY A 231 14.84 -9.05 12.78
CA GLY A 231 13.53 -8.44 12.58
C GLY A 231 12.88 -7.89 13.84
N LYS A 232 13.51 -8.09 15.01
CA LYS A 232 12.99 -7.56 16.27
C LYS A 232 13.08 -6.04 16.30
N ASN A 233 11.98 -5.40 16.70
CA ASN A 233 11.86 -3.94 16.81
C ASN A 233 12.29 -3.20 15.52
N LEU A 234 12.11 -3.82 14.36
CA LEU A 234 12.55 -3.24 13.09
C LEU A 234 11.56 -2.24 12.53
N VAL A 235 10.26 -2.49 12.69
CA VAL A 235 9.19 -1.67 12.12
C VAL A 235 8.70 -0.65 13.13
N THR A 236 8.54 0.60 12.68
CA THR A 236 7.84 1.65 13.43
C THR A 236 6.39 1.69 12.95
N THR A 237 5.44 1.47 13.83
CA THR A 237 4.02 1.71 13.55
C THR A 237 3.69 3.17 13.86
N TYR A 238 2.76 3.74 13.12
CA TYR A 238 2.31 5.10 13.26
C TYR A 238 0.81 5.14 13.53
N GLU A 239 0.42 5.64 14.71
CA GLU A 239 -0.95 6.05 14.99
C GLU A 239 -1.03 7.56 14.75
N ILE A 240 -1.78 7.94 13.71
CA ILE A 240 -1.82 9.31 13.19
C ILE A 240 -3.21 9.89 13.45
N ASP A 241 -3.31 10.79 14.41
CA ASP A 241 -4.48 11.66 14.55
C ASP A 241 -4.32 12.81 13.55
N CYS A 242 -5.17 12.81 12.54
CA CYS A 242 -5.15 13.77 11.43
C CYS A 242 -5.62 15.18 11.82
N GLY A 243 -5.90 15.43 13.09
CA GLY A 243 -6.14 16.75 13.64
C GLY A 243 -7.61 17.17 13.72
N VAL A 244 -7.83 18.26 14.42
CA VAL A 244 -9.17 18.80 14.71
C VAL A 244 -9.96 19.16 13.44
N ASP A 245 -9.29 19.57 12.40
CA ASP A 245 -9.92 19.94 11.11
C ASP A 245 -10.49 18.74 10.35
N THR A 246 -10.06 17.51 10.68
CA THR A 246 -10.64 16.25 10.19
C THR A 246 -11.69 15.66 11.16
N GLY A 247 -11.94 16.32 12.30
CA GLY A 247 -12.71 15.76 13.41
C GLY A 247 -11.96 14.63 14.13
N HIS A 248 -10.63 14.69 14.15
CA HIS A 248 -9.75 13.65 14.71
C HIS A 248 -9.89 12.29 14.03
N ALA A 249 -9.85 12.28 12.70
CA ALA A 249 -9.73 11.03 11.93
C ALA A 249 -8.38 10.38 12.24
N VAL A 250 -8.39 9.06 12.56
CA VAL A 250 -7.21 8.32 13.01
C VAL A 250 -6.83 7.25 12.01
N ILE A 251 -5.56 7.29 11.57
CA ILE A 251 -4.97 6.27 10.70
C ILE A 251 -3.90 5.52 11.51
N PHE A 252 -4.03 4.21 11.61
CA PHE A 252 -3.01 3.34 12.19
C PHE A 252 -2.33 2.53 11.08
N HIS A 253 -1.10 2.91 10.75
CA HIS A 253 -0.29 2.26 9.71
C HIS A 253 0.80 1.42 10.37
N THR A 254 0.84 0.13 10.07
CA THR A 254 1.73 -0.81 10.75
C THR A 254 2.95 -1.22 9.94
N GLY A 255 3.10 -0.75 8.69
CA GLY A 255 4.14 -1.30 7.83
C GLY A 255 4.09 -2.83 7.85
N ASP A 256 5.23 -3.46 7.87
CA ASP A 256 5.40 -4.91 7.85
C ASP A 256 5.41 -5.56 9.25
N ALA A 257 4.69 -4.97 10.20
CA ALA A 257 4.55 -5.57 11.52
C ALA A 257 3.90 -6.97 11.44
N ASN A 258 4.53 -7.97 12.05
CA ASN A 258 4.00 -9.34 12.06
C ASN A 258 3.55 -9.83 13.43
N ASN A 259 3.82 -9.09 14.48
CA ASN A 259 3.46 -9.45 15.85
C ASN A 259 2.26 -8.63 16.33
N TYR A 260 1.04 -9.19 16.22
CA TYR A 260 -0.19 -8.53 16.64
C TYR A 260 -0.22 -8.22 18.16
N GLU A 261 0.50 -8.99 18.98
CA GLU A 261 0.54 -8.78 20.42
C GLU A 261 1.23 -7.47 20.79
N GLN A 262 2.18 -7.01 19.97
CA GLN A 262 2.87 -5.74 20.14
C GLN A 262 2.10 -4.53 19.61
N LEU A 263 1.10 -4.74 18.74
CA LEU A 263 0.26 -3.65 18.24
C LEU A 263 -0.55 -3.05 19.36
N SER A 264 -0.56 -1.74 19.45
CA SER A 264 -1.42 -1.00 20.39
C SER A 264 -1.70 0.39 19.85
N VAL A 265 -2.86 0.90 20.18
CA VAL A 265 -3.33 2.24 19.82
C VAL A 265 -3.84 2.94 21.08
N SER A 266 -3.74 4.26 21.11
CA SER A 266 -4.28 5.10 22.20
C SER A 266 -5.78 5.36 22.03
N GLN A 267 -6.27 5.31 20.80
CA GLN A 267 -7.67 5.47 20.45
C GLN A 267 -8.07 4.54 19.31
N LYS A 268 -9.37 4.26 19.18
CA LYS A 268 -9.90 3.43 18.09
C LYS A 268 -9.58 4.08 16.73
N PRO A 269 -8.81 3.42 15.84
CA PRO A 269 -8.50 4.01 14.52
C PRO A 269 -9.69 3.91 13.56
N ASP A 270 -9.83 4.91 12.70
CA ASP A 270 -10.74 4.84 11.57
C ASP A 270 -10.21 3.92 10.49
N PHE A 271 -8.90 3.93 10.26
CA PHE A 271 -8.24 3.06 9.30
C PHE A 271 -7.09 2.30 9.97
N PHE A 272 -7.12 0.99 9.86
CA PHE A 272 -6.02 0.10 10.23
C PHE A 272 -5.40 -0.46 8.96
N ILE A 273 -4.23 0.07 8.56
CA ILE A 273 -3.50 -0.29 7.36
C ILE A 273 -2.39 -1.25 7.73
N PHE A 274 -2.41 -2.45 7.15
CA PHE A 274 -1.45 -3.51 7.48
C PHE A 274 -1.03 -4.32 6.25
N HIS A 275 0.14 -4.95 6.34
CA HIS A 275 0.62 -5.88 5.33
C HIS A 275 -0.20 -7.17 5.33
N LEU A 276 -0.73 -7.54 4.17
CA LEU A 276 -1.65 -8.68 4.03
C LEU A 276 -1.02 -10.05 4.30
N ALA A 277 0.32 -10.18 4.23
CA ALA A 277 0.96 -11.50 4.19
C ALA A 277 2.32 -11.63 4.90
N VAL A 278 2.75 -10.65 5.70
CA VAL A 278 4.03 -10.70 6.44
C VAL A 278 4.01 -11.69 7.63
N GLY A 279 2.92 -12.42 7.81
CA GLY A 279 2.75 -13.36 8.93
C GLY A 279 1.97 -12.77 10.11
N LEU A 280 1.41 -11.57 9.95
CA LEU A 280 0.48 -11.00 10.93
C LEU A 280 -0.76 -11.91 11.05
N LYS A 281 -1.13 -12.24 12.28
CA LYS A 281 -2.42 -12.89 12.56
C LYS A 281 -3.54 -11.86 12.44
N ILE A 282 -4.04 -11.66 11.21
CA ILE A 282 -4.89 -10.54 10.82
C ILE A 282 -6.17 -10.49 11.65
N GLN A 283 -6.87 -11.64 11.83
CA GLN A 283 -8.08 -11.68 12.66
C GLN A 283 -7.82 -11.18 14.08
N GLN A 284 -6.76 -11.71 14.73
CA GLN A 284 -6.41 -11.31 16.10
C GLN A 284 -6.00 -9.84 16.18
N ALA A 285 -5.34 -9.33 15.13
CA ALA A 285 -5.00 -7.92 15.05
C ALA A 285 -6.26 -7.03 14.92
N ILE A 286 -7.21 -7.41 14.06
CA ILE A 286 -8.49 -6.71 13.92
C ILE A 286 -9.27 -6.76 15.24
N ASP A 287 -9.37 -7.92 15.88
CA ASP A 287 -10.09 -8.11 17.14
C ASP A 287 -9.47 -7.27 18.27
N LYS A 288 -8.15 -7.09 18.26
CA LYS A 288 -7.43 -6.30 19.26
C LYS A 288 -7.57 -4.79 19.01
N ILE A 289 -7.41 -4.36 17.77
CA ILE A 289 -7.38 -2.93 17.40
C ILE A 289 -8.79 -2.37 17.22
N GLN A 290 -9.74 -3.20 16.80
CA GLN A 290 -11.16 -2.87 16.57
C GLN A 290 -11.34 -1.62 15.68
N PRO A 291 -10.70 -1.54 14.49
CA PRO A 291 -10.79 -0.37 13.64
C PRO A 291 -12.20 -0.14 13.11
N GLU A 292 -12.45 1.03 12.52
CA GLU A 292 -13.65 1.22 11.70
C GLU A 292 -13.49 0.50 10.35
N TYR A 293 -12.34 0.68 9.69
CA TYR A 293 -11.98 0.05 8.43
C TYR A 293 -10.64 -0.67 8.56
N ALA A 294 -10.58 -1.94 8.10
CA ALA A 294 -9.36 -2.72 8.01
C ALA A 294 -8.88 -2.72 6.55
N VAL A 295 -7.65 -2.25 6.31
CA VAL A 295 -7.10 -2.00 4.97
C VAL A 295 -5.99 -2.99 4.68
N PHE A 296 -6.25 -3.93 3.76
CA PHE A 296 -5.29 -4.89 3.26
C PHE A 296 -4.37 -4.21 2.26
N SER A 297 -3.10 -4.14 2.57
CA SER A 297 -2.10 -3.47 1.77
C SER A 297 -0.98 -4.41 1.35
N HIS A 298 -0.05 -3.94 0.51
CA HIS A 298 1.09 -4.70 0.02
C HIS A 298 0.73 -5.78 -1.03
N ALA A 299 -0.37 -5.63 -1.76
CA ALA A 299 -0.62 -6.44 -2.94
C ALA A 299 0.21 -5.94 -4.13
N TRP A 300 0.60 -6.89 -5.01
CA TRP A 300 1.32 -6.59 -6.25
C TRP A 300 2.71 -5.97 -6.10
N GLU A 301 3.42 -6.29 -5.04
CA GLU A 301 4.81 -5.89 -4.90
C GLU A 301 5.66 -6.51 -6.02
N LEU A 302 6.21 -5.68 -6.92
CA LEU A 302 6.83 -6.12 -8.17
C LEU A 302 8.29 -6.56 -8.02
N GLY A 303 8.95 -6.20 -6.92
CA GLY A 303 10.31 -6.62 -6.60
C GLY A 303 10.43 -8.08 -6.20
N HIS A 304 9.31 -8.73 -5.88
CA HIS A 304 9.25 -10.14 -5.50
C HIS A 304 8.80 -11.04 -6.66
N SER A 305 9.03 -12.35 -6.50
CA SER A 305 8.64 -13.34 -7.50
C SER A 305 7.13 -13.39 -7.68
N ALA A 306 6.66 -13.32 -8.94
CA ALA A 306 5.26 -13.45 -9.29
C ALA A 306 4.59 -14.72 -8.72
N LEU A 307 5.37 -15.80 -8.53
CA LEU A 307 4.86 -17.10 -8.07
C LEU A 307 4.90 -17.28 -6.56
N LYS A 308 5.55 -16.39 -5.81
CA LYS A 308 5.76 -16.60 -4.35
C LYS A 308 5.32 -15.44 -3.48
N TRP A 309 5.84 -14.23 -3.68
CA TRP A 309 5.70 -13.13 -2.71
C TRP A 309 5.17 -11.83 -3.31
N ARG A 310 4.64 -11.88 -4.55
CA ARG A 310 4.03 -10.71 -5.17
C ARG A 310 2.63 -10.40 -4.63
N TRP A 311 2.05 -11.30 -3.89
CA TRP A 311 0.73 -11.24 -3.25
C TRP A 311 -0.36 -10.82 -4.24
N THR A 312 -1.07 -11.82 -4.72
CA THR A 312 -2.05 -11.68 -5.79
C THR A 312 -3.42 -11.24 -5.26
N ILE A 313 -4.34 -10.94 -6.15
CA ILE A 313 -5.74 -10.68 -5.79
C ILE A 313 -6.37 -11.89 -5.12
N ASP A 314 -6.03 -13.10 -5.56
CA ASP A 314 -6.52 -14.33 -4.92
C ASP A 314 -6.00 -14.45 -3.48
N ASP A 315 -4.77 -14.01 -3.21
CA ASP A 315 -4.23 -13.92 -1.85
C ASP A 315 -5.02 -12.92 -1.00
N VAL A 316 -5.36 -11.77 -1.56
CA VAL A 316 -6.21 -10.77 -0.88
C VAL A 316 -7.58 -11.36 -0.57
N LEU A 317 -8.27 -11.90 -1.58
CA LEU A 317 -9.62 -12.45 -1.44
C LEU A 317 -9.65 -13.61 -0.44
N THR A 318 -8.65 -14.50 -0.48
CA THR A 318 -8.52 -15.59 0.49
C THR A 318 -8.47 -15.06 1.92
N ARG A 319 -7.67 -14.01 2.18
CA ARG A 319 -7.54 -13.42 3.52
C ARG A 319 -8.77 -12.64 3.94
N VAL A 320 -9.37 -11.86 3.04
CA VAL A 320 -10.62 -11.12 3.27
C VAL A 320 -11.75 -12.10 3.63
N ASN A 321 -11.84 -13.22 2.90
CA ASN A 321 -12.87 -14.23 3.16
C ASN A 321 -12.68 -14.97 4.48
N ALA A 322 -11.42 -15.12 4.93
CA ALA A 322 -11.09 -15.76 6.20
C ALA A 322 -11.37 -14.87 7.43
N ILE A 323 -11.68 -13.59 7.26
CA ILE A 323 -12.03 -12.72 8.39
C ILE A 323 -13.45 -13.05 8.86
N GLU A 324 -13.57 -13.32 10.14
CA GLU A 324 -14.83 -13.59 10.84
C GLU A 324 -15.16 -12.41 11.78
N ASN A 325 -16.43 -12.27 12.15
CA ASN A 325 -16.90 -11.31 13.16
C ASN A 325 -16.54 -9.83 12.88
N PHE A 326 -16.29 -9.48 11.60
CA PHE A 326 -16.06 -8.10 11.16
C PHE A 326 -16.89 -7.84 9.90
N ASP A 327 -17.50 -6.64 9.79
CA ASP A 327 -18.33 -6.32 8.63
C ASP A 327 -17.48 -6.28 7.35
N LYS A 328 -17.82 -7.15 6.39
CA LYS A 328 -17.09 -7.25 5.12
C LYS A 328 -17.04 -5.93 4.33
N LYS A 329 -18.02 -5.05 4.52
CA LYS A 329 -18.04 -3.70 3.90
C LYS A 329 -16.95 -2.79 4.45
N HIS A 330 -16.40 -3.10 5.62
CA HIS A 330 -15.32 -2.37 6.27
C HIS A 330 -13.95 -3.01 6.02
N LEU A 331 -13.87 -4.08 5.20
CA LEU A 331 -12.61 -4.66 4.72
C LEU A 331 -12.26 -4.04 3.36
N LEU A 332 -11.24 -3.19 3.33
CA LEU A 332 -10.82 -2.47 2.14
C LEU A 332 -9.50 -3.06 1.61
N TRP A 333 -9.36 -3.08 0.29
CA TRP A 333 -8.13 -3.52 -0.39
C TRP A 333 -7.87 -2.62 -1.61
N PRO A 334 -7.37 -1.40 -1.34
CA PRO A 334 -7.15 -0.42 -2.39
C PRO A 334 -6.05 -0.85 -3.35
N CYS A 335 -6.24 -0.54 -4.62
CA CYS A 335 -5.21 -0.63 -5.65
C CYS A 335 -4.43 0.68 -5.74
N TRP A 336 -3.27 0.65 -6.37
CA TRP A 336 -2.52 1.86 -6.68
C TRP A 336 -3.40 2.83 -7.49
N GLY A 337 -3.47 4.07 -7.05
CA GLY A 337 -4.29 5.10 -7.65
C GLY A 337 -5.69 5.24 -7.05
N ASP A 338 -6.10 4.41 -6.10
CA ASP A 338 -7.35 4.59 -5.40
C ASP A 338 -7.33 5.84 -4.52
N LYS A 339 -8.49 6.52 -4.48
CA LYS A 339 -8.76 7.60 -3.55
C LYS A 339 -9.92 7.22 -2.64
N ILE A 340 -9.76 7.43 -1.36
CA ILE A 340 -10.77 7.31 -0.33
C ILE A 340 -10.92 8.69 0.32
N VAL A 341 -12.11 9.26 0.32
CA VAL A 341 -12.46 10.42 1.12
C VAL A 341 -13.36 9.96 2.25
N TYR A 342 -12.91 10.17 3.47
CA TYR A 342 -13.62 9.76 4.67
C TYR A 342 -14.18 10.96 5.41
N THR A 343 -15.46 10.86 5.76
CA THR A 343 -16.15 11.85 6.61
C THR A 343 -16.29 11.29 8.02
N LYS A 344 -15.59 11.86 8.99
CA LYS A 344 -15.48 11.33 10.36
C LYS A 344 -16.83 11.27 11.06
N ALA A 345 -17.65 12.33 10.98
CA ALA A 345 -18.92 12.43 11.69
C ALA A 345 -19.94 11.37 11.28
N THR A 346 -19.96 11.00 10.01
CA THR A 346 -20.90 10.01 9.45
C THR A 346 -20.27 8.64 9.23
N LYS A 347 -18.95 8.53 9.36
CA LYS A 347 -18.15 7.32 9.09
C LYS A 347 -18.37 6.80 7.65
N THR A 348 -18.53 7.69 6.70
CA THR A 348 -18.81 7.33 5.30
C THR A 348 -17.60 7.52 4.41
N LEU A 349 -17.51 6.64 3.39
CA LEU A 349 -16.49 6.71 2.34
C LEU A 349 -17.09 7.28 1.06
N SER A 350 -16.28 8.06 0.34
CA SER A 350 -16.56 8.49 -1.02
C SER A 350 -15.28 8.59 -1.85
N SER A 351 -15.40 8.69 -3.16
CA SER A 351 -14.28 8.92 -4.08
C SER A 351 -14.23 10.37 -4.62
N LYS A 352 -15.13 11.23 -4.14
CA LYS A 352 -15.28 12.60 -4.63
C LYS A 352 -14.79 13.63 -3.64
#